data_28ec51c659a6dc0a4b08d137bdda8794
#
_entry.id   28ec51c659a6dc0a4b08d137bdda8794
#
_cell.length_a   1.000
_cell.length_b   1.000
_cell.length_c   1.000
_cell.angle_alpha   90.00
_cell.angle_beta   90.00
_cell.angle_gamma   90.00
#
_symmetry.space_group_name_H-M   'P 1'
#
loop_
_entity.id
_entity.type
_entity.pdbx_description
1 polymer ?
#
loop_
_entity_poly.entity_id
_entity_poly.type
_entity_poly.pdbx_seq_one_letter_code
_entity_poly.pdbx_strand_id
1 'polypeptide(L)'
;MREKEKEEQKMKKLMMVAGAVALAGMFAGCASTREVVQKEYERVIALPPAERIHSPNKAVDDVARLSFDLYNFCHPLLKEYEAATTNHREYTGFMNDVQCVMKDEGLGEEDAMAKVYALVQGEDKDRPDAEKVWPRIKEGWAAANALNPAKKLAEIARLVVRNQEISESAAKLPDSFKDGDFQSKLQRAAEVDKITDQLTQSAELLAFLGEQYRKVQVNKFYNK
;
A
#
# COMPACT_ATOMS: atom_id res chain seq x y z
N MET A 1 33.11 -10.01 19.84
CA MET A 1 33.14 -9.61 18.41
C MET A 1 32.06 -10.30 17.58
N ARG A 2 31.85 -11.60 17.71
CA ARG A 2 30.85 -12.37 16.91
C ARG A 2 29.38 -12.03 17.19
N GLU A 3 29.01 -11.51 18.34
CA GLU A 3 27.62 -11.13 18.65
C GLU A 3 27.20 -9.81 17.98
N LYS A 4 28.07 -8.82 17.93
CA LYS A 4 27.80 -7.55 17.24
C LYS A 4 27.62 -7.74 15.73
N GLU A 5 28.36 -8.63 15.10
CA GLU A 5 28.20 -8.97 13.68
C GLU A 5 26.84 -9.65 13.39
N LYS A 6 26.35 -10.49 14.31
CA LYS A 6 25.03 -11.12 14.19
C LYS A 6 23.89 -10.13 14.37
N GLU A 7 24.01 -9.16 15.25
CA GLU A 7 23.02 -8.09 15.40
C GLU A 7 23.01 -7.15 14.22
N GLU A 8 24.17 -6.82 13.65
CA GLU A 8 24.26 -6.00 12.44
C GLU A 8 23.69 -6.72 11.21
N GLN A 9 23.88 -8.03 11.09
CA GLN A 9 23.25 -8.83 10.04
C GLN A 9 21.73 -8.98 10.23
N LYS A 10 21.25 -9.07 11.48
CA LYS A 10 19.80 -9.08 11.77
C LYS A 10 19.16 -7.72 11.46
N MET A 11 19.81 -6.61 11.81
CA MET A 11 19.33 -5.26 11.47
C MET A 11 19.36 -5.01 9.95
N LYS A 12 20.36 -5.49 9.23
CA LYS A 12 20.38 -5.42 7.75
C LYS A 12 19.27 -6.24 7.11
N LYS A 13 18.92 -7.40 7.68
CA LYS A 13 17.76 -8.20 7.23
C LYS A 13 16.43 -7.51 7.55
N LEU A 14 16.30 -6.86 8.71
CA LEU A 14 15.09 -6.11 9.08
C LEU A 14 14.92 -4.85 8.22
N MET A 15 16.00 -4.13 7.92
CA MET A 15 15.99 -3.01 6.96
C MET A 15 15.70 -3.47 5.53
N MET A 16 16.09 -4.70 5.15
CA MET A 16 15.69 -5.27 3.85
C MET A 16 14.19 -5.58 3.79
N VAL A 17 13.55 -5.98 4.88
CA VAL A 17 12.09 -6.21 4.89
C VAL A 17 11.33 -4.89 4.83
N ALA A 18 11.79 -3.84 5.51
CA ALA A 18 11.22 -2.49 5.38
C ALA A 18 11.51 -1.84 4.01
N GLY A 19 12.63 -2.22 3.36
CA GLY A 19 12.99 -1.79 2.00
C GLY A 19 12.43 -2.68 0.87
N ALA A 20 11.99 -3.90 1.17
CA ALA A 20 11.53 -4.87 0.15
C ALA A 20 10.16 -4.50 -0.46
N VAL A 21 9.37 -3.66 0.20
CA VAL A 21 8.14 -3.09 -0.40
C VAL A 21 8.48 -2.17 -1.58
N ALA A 22 9.70 -1.58 -1.61
CA ALA A 22 10.17 -0.77 -2.73
C ALA A 22 10.84 -1.58 -3.87
N LEU A 23 11.17 -2.87 -3.66
CA LEU A 23 11.99 -3.66 -4.59
C LEU A 23 11.26 -4.85 -5.25
N ALA A 24 10.02 -5.16 -4.88
CA ALA A 24 9.23 -6.22 -5.55
C ALA A 24 8.86 -5.89 -7.01
N GLY A 25 9.15 -4.68 -7.50
CA GLY A 25 8.88 -4.23 -8.86
C GLY A 25 9.94 -4.59 -9.91
N MET A 26 11.08 -5.22 -9.54
CA MET A 26 12.22 -5.33 -10.49
C MET A 26 12.40 -6.66 -11.21
N PHE A 27 11.59 -7.69 -10.96
CA PHE A 27 11.77 -9.00 -11.59
C PHE A 27 10.50 -9.63 -12.15
N ALA A 28 9.84 -8.94 -13.09
CA ALA A 28 8.92 -9.62 -14.00
C ALA A 28 9.33 -9.23 -15.44
N GLY A 29 9.92 -10.17 -16.16
CA GLY A 29 10.35 -9.94 -17.52
C GLY A 29 9.19 -9.49 -18.42
N CYS A 30 9.44 -8.50 -19.29
CA CYS A 30 8.64 -8.09 -20.45
C CYS A 30 7.21 -7.56 -20.25
N ALA A 31 6.71 -7.38 -19.03
CA ALA A 31 5.47 -6.64 -18.81
C ALA A 31 5.75 -5.14 -18.94
N SER A 32 4.90 -4.40 -19.67
CA SER A 32 5.00 -2.94 -19.71
C SER A 32 4.74 -2.39 -18.31
N THR A 33 5.33 -1.25 -17.96
CA THR A 33 5.10 -0.59 -16.65
C THR A 33 3.63 -0.40 -16.36
N ARG A 34 2.81 -0.12 -17.38
CA ARG A 34 1.35 0.00 -17.26
C ARG A 34 0.70 -1.30 -16.79
N GLU A 35 1.11 -2.45 -17.32
CA GLU A 35 0.60 -3.75 -16.90
C GLU A 35 0.99 -4.07 -15.45
N VAL A 36 2.21 -3.72 -15.05
CA VAL A 36 2.68 -3.88 -13.67
C VAL A 36 1.87 -3.00 -12.71
N VAL A 37 1.67 -1.72 -13.03
CA VAL A 37 0.87 -0.79 -12.23
C VAL A 37 -0.58 -1.25 -12.12
N GLN A 38 -1.18 -1.71 -13.23
CA GLN A 38 -2.55 -2.21 -13.22
C GLN A 38 -2.69 -3.47 -12.36
N LYS A 39 -1.77 -4.44 -12.49
CA LYS A 39 -1.78 -5.65 -11.66
C LYS A 39 -1.59 -5.35 -10.18
N GLU A 40 -0.73 -4.39 -9.85
CA GLU A 40 -0.51 -3.95 -8.47
C GLU A 40 -1.80 -3.33 -7.89
N TYR A 41 -2.45 -2.45 -8.64
CA TYR A 41 -3.74 -1.88 -8.28
C TYR A 41 -4.79 -2.97 -8.00
N GLU A 42 -4.98 -3.88 -8.96
CA GLU A 42 -5.96 -4.97 -8.86
C GLU A 42 -5.66 -5.89 -7.66
N ARG A 43 -4.39 -6.20 -7.44
CA ARG A 43 -3.95 -7.02 -6.30
C ARG A 43 -4.28 -6.38 -4.96
N VAL A 44 -4.00 -5.08 -4.80
CA VAL A 44 -4.27 -4.39 -3.53
C VAL A 44 -5.77 -4.24 -3.28
N ILE A 45 -6.55 -3.90 -4.30
CA ILE A 45 -8.02 -3.80 -4.20
C ILE A 45 -8.65 -5.14 -3.84
N ALA A 46 -8.08 -6.26 -4.28
CA ALA A 46 -8.57 -7.60 -4.01
C ALA A 46 -8.11 -8.18 -2.66
N LEU A 47 -7.36 -7.44 -1.84
CA LEU A 47 -6.93 -7.93 -0.53
C LEU A 47 -8.14 -8.36 0.32
N PRO A 48 -8.11 -9.60 0.88
CA PRO A 48 -9.22 -10.11 1.70
C PRO A 48 -9.26 -9.41 3.06
N PRO A 49 -10.36 -9.53 3.80
CA PRO A 49 -10.40 -9.17 5.22
C PRO A 49 -9.35 -9.95 6.01
N ALA A 50 -8.86 -9.36 7.11
CA ALA A 50 -7.94 -10.05 8.00
C ALA A 50 -8.61 -11.25 8.68
N GLU A 51 -7.82 -12.30 8.91
CA GLU A 51 -8.20 -13.40 9.78
C GLU A 51 -7.51 -13.26 11.13
N ARG A 52 -8.26 -13.50 12.23
CA ARG A 52 -7.70 -13.48 13.58
C ARG A 52 -6.85 -14.73 13.79
N ILE A 53 -5.55 -14.51 14.01
CA ILE A 53 -4.62 -15.56 14.38
C ILE A 53 -4.70 -15.76 15.91
N HIS A 54 -4.95 -16.99 16.36
CA HIS A 54 -4.99 -17.36 17.75
C HIS A 54 -3.76 -18.18 18.12
N SER A 55 -3.12 -17.85 19.24
CA SER A 55 -1.99 -18.58 19.75
C SER A 55 -2.20 -18.96 21.23
N PRO A 56 -1.83 -20.17 21.64
CA PRO A 56 -1.78 -20.53 23.07
C PRO A 56 -0.66 -19.77 23.81
N ASN A 57 0.31 -19.23 23.09
CA ASN A 57 1.34 -18.38 23.66
C ASN A 57 0.82 -16.95 23.78
N LYS A 58 0.71 -16.44 25.02
CA LYS A 58 0.15 -15.12 25.29
C LYS A 58 0.88 -13.99 24.54
N ALA A 59 2.21 -14.02 24.46
CA ALA A 59 2.99 -12.98 23.80
C ALA A 59 2.71 -12.97 22.28
N VAL A 60 2.61 -14.15 21.67
CA VAL A 60 2.25 -14.29 20.24
C VAL A 60 0.79 -13.85 20.03
N ASP A 61 -0.15 -14.26 20.87
CA ASP A 61 -1.56 -13.88 20.75
C ASP A 61 -1.79 -12.38 20.92
N ASP A 62 -1.08 -11.73 21.85
CA ASP A 62 -1.16 -10.27 22.03
C ASP A 62 -0.69 -9.51 20.77
N VAL A 63 0.42 -9.93 20.13
CA VAL A 63 0.91 -9.31 18.90
C VAL A 63 -0.01 -9.64 17.71
N ALA A 64 -0.52 -10.87 17.62
CA ALA A 64 -1.49 -11.27 16.62
C ALA A 64 -2.78 -10.44 16.69
N ARG A 65 -3.26 -10.15 17.90
CA ARG A 65 -4.41 -9.26 18.11
C ARG A 65 -4.13 -7.84 17.62
N LEU A 66 -2.96 -7.28 17.93
CA LEU A 66 -2.59 -5.95 17.48
C LEU A 66 -2.47 -5.86 15.95
N SER A 67 -1.90 -6.88 15.31
CA SER A 67 -1.83 -6.99 13.85
C SER A 67 -3.23 -7.06 13.21
N PHE A 68 -4.11 -7.89 13.76
CA PHE A 68 -5.50 -7.99 13.33
C PHE A 68 -6.27 -6.67 13.47
N ASP A 69 -6.15 -6.01 14.63
CA ASP A 69 -6.79 -4.72 14.87
C ASP A 69 -6.29 -3.66 13.89
N LEU A 70 -4.97 -3.61 13.64
CA LEU A 70 -4.38 -2.69 12.68
C LEU A 70 -4.95 -2.90 11.27
N TYR A 71 -4.96 -4.14 10.78
CA TYR A 71 -5.49 -4.45 9.46
C TYR A 71 -6.97 -4.07 9.33
N ASN A 72 -7.75 -4.28 10.38
CA ASN A 72 -9.15 -3.89 10.43
C ASN A 72 -9.37 -2.36 10.47
N PHE A 73 -8.35 -1.56 10.78
CA PHE A 73 -8.37 -0.12 10.55
C PHE A 73 -7.98 0.25 9.12
N CYS A 74 -7.07 -0.49 8.51
CA CYS A 74 -6.57 -0.21 7.16
C CYS A 74 -7.57 -0.63 6.07
N HIS A 75 -8.13 -1.83 6.16
CA HIS A 75 -8.98 -2.42 5.13
C HIS A 75 -10.26 -1.61 4.82
N PRO A 76 -10.99 -1.05 5.80
CA PRO A 76 -12.11 -0.15 5.53
C PRO A 76 -11.71 1.11 4.75
N LEU A 77 -10.52 1.67 4.99
CA LEU A 77 -10.03 2.82 4.22
C LEU A 77 -9.86 2.48 2.74
N LEU A 78 -9.39 1.25 2.44
CA LEU A 78 -9.30 0.75 1.08
C LEU A 78 -10.69 0.62 0.45
N LYS A 79 -11.63 0.01 1.15
CA LYS A 79 -12.99 -0.20 0.65
C LYS A 79 -13.75 1.11 0.44
N GLU A 80 -13.51 2.10 1.29
CA GLU A 80 -14.06 3.44 1.12
C GLU A 80 -13.50 4.13 -0.14
N TYR A 81 -12.17 4.02 -0.38
CA TYR A 81 -11.55 4.53 -1.59
C TYR A 81 -12.05 3.80 -2.84
N GLU A 82 -12.11 2.47 -2.81
CA GLU A 82 -12.63 1.64 -3.88
C GLU A 82 -14.09 2.03 -4.22
N ALA A 83 -14.96 2.11 -3.22
CA ALA A 83 -16.36 2.47 -3.42
C ALA A 83 -16.55 3.85 -4.06
N ALA A 84 -15.69 4.82 -3.70
CA ALA A 84 -15.72 6.15 -4.28
C ALA A 84 -15.22 6.20 -5.73
N THR A 85 -14.33 5.29 -6.13
CA THR A 85 -13.62 5.37 -7.42
C THR A 85 -14.01 4.27 -8.42
N THR A 86 -14.69 3.20 -7.98
CA THR A 86 -14.96 2.01 -8.80
C THR A 86 -15.78 2.31 -10.06
N ASN A 87 -16.66 3.29 -10.03
CA ASN A 87 -17.50 3.69 -11.17
C ASN A 87 -16.83 4.77 -12.06
N HIS A 88 -15.62 5.20 -11.72
CA HIS A 88 -14.88 6.26 -12.40
C HIS A 88 -13.65 5.70 -13.12
N ARG A 89 -13.90 4.87 -14.13
CA ARG A 89 -12.85 4.15 -14.86
C ARG A 89 -11.80 5.06 -15.48
N GLU A 90 -12.22 6.19 -16.06
CA GLU A 90 -11.31 7.16 -16.66
C GLU A 90 -10.41 7.83 -15.64
N TYR A 91 -10.92 8.12 -14.44
CA TYR A 91 -10.12 8.62 -13.33
C TYR A 91 -9.09 7.60 -12.86
N THR A 92 -9.50 6.34 -12.66
CA THR A 92 -8.58 5.28 -12.26
C THR A 92 -7.50 5.06 -13.32
N GLY A 93 -7.86 5.06 -14.59
CA GLY A 93 -6.92 4.98 -15.71
C GLY A 93 -5.91 6.14 -15.69
N PHE A 94 -6.40 7.37 -15.53
CA PHE A 94 -5.56 8.57 -15.43
C PHE A 94 -4.55 8.46 -14.27
N MET A 95 -4.99 8.04 -13.08
CA MET A 95 -4.11 7.87 -11.91
C MET A 95 -3.07 6.77 -12.12
N ASN A 96 -3.42 5.69 -12.82
CA ASN A 96 -2.47 4.64 -13.19
C ASN A 96 -1.45 5.14 -14.21
N ASP A 97 -1.88 5.93 -15.22
CA ASP A 97 -0.97 6.53 -16.20
C ASP A 97 0.01 7.52 -15.53
N VAL A 98 -0.45 8.32 -14.55
CA VAL A 98 0.42 9.16 -13.71
C VAL A 98 1.46 8.30 -12.99
N GLN A 99 1.05 7.18 -12.41
CA GLN A 99 1.95 6.24 -11.74
C GLN A 99 2.98 5.63 -12.69
N CYS A 100 2.57 5.29 -13.91
CA CYS A 100 3.49 4.80 -14.94
C CYS A 100 4.56 5.84 -15.27
N VAL A 101 4.16 7.08 -15.51
CA VAL A 101 5.08 8.19 -15.83
C VAL A 101 6.05 8.46 -14.68
N MET A 102 5.56 8.41 -13.42
CA MET A 102 6.43 8.52 -12.24
C MET A 102 7.49 7.42 -12.20
N LYS A 103 7.11 6.17 -12.46
CA LYS A 103 8.02 5.01 -12.44
C LYS A 103 9.00 5.01 -13.62
N ASP A 104 8.52 5.32 -14.82
CA ASP A 104 9.33 5.25 -16.05
C ASP A 104 10.34 6.39 -16.18
N GLU A 105 9.96 7.58 -15.72
CA GLU A 105 10.74 8.79 -15.94
C GLU A 105 11.34 9.38 -14.65
N GLY A 106 11.03 8.78 -13.49
CA GLY A 106 11.50 9.27 -12.20
C GLY A 106 10.94 10.64 -11.81
N LEU A 107 9.78 11.02 -12.36
CA LEU A 107 9.15 12.32 -12.12
C LEU A 107 8.42 12.34 -10.77
N GLY A 108 8.33 13.54 -10.18
CA GLY A 108 7.44 13.78 -9.05
C GLY A 108 5.95 13.74 -9.47
N GLU A 109 5.06 13.58 -8.49
CA GLU A 109 3.60 13.46 -8.72
C GLU A 109 3.04 14.62 -9.55
N GLU A 110 3.49 15.83 -9.28
CA GLU A 110 3.00 17.04 -9.95
C GLU A 110 3.40 17.09 -11.43
N ASP A 111 4.66 16.77 -11.73
CA ASP A 111 5.20 16.80 -13.09
C ASP A 111 4.63 15.64 -13.93
N ALA A 112 4.53 14.45 -13.35
CA ALA A 112 3.90 13.30 -13.99
C ALA A 112 2.43 13.58 -14.31
N MET A 113 1.70 14.20 -13.38
CA MET A 113 0.30 14.60 -13.58
C MET A 113 0.16 15.66 -14.65
N ALA A 114 1.07 16.67 -14.71
CA ALA A 114 1.10 17.67 -15.75
C ALA A 114 1.26 17.03 -17.14
N LYS A 115 2.15 16.04 -17.23
CA LYS A 115 2.40 15.33 -18.49
C LYS A 115 1.20 14.52 -18.96
N VAL A 116 0.62 13.71 -18.08
CA VAL A 116 -0.58 12.91 -18.42
C VAL A 116 -1.77 13.81 -18.74
N TYR A 117 -1.96 14.92 -18.00
CA TYR A 117 -2.98 15.91 -18.29
C TYR A 117 -2.82 16.48 -19.71
N ALA A 118 -1.59 16.85 -20.11
CA ALA A 118 -1.33 17.38 -21.46
C ALA A 118 -1.67 16.35 -22.55
N LEU A 119 -1.40 15.06 -22.32
CA LEU A 119 -1.78 13.99 -23.26
C LEU A 119 -3.31 13.88 -23.40
N VAL A 120 -4.04 13.85 -22.28
CA VAL A 120 -5.51 13.81 -22.28
C VAL A 120 -6.11 15.03 -22.98
N GLN A 121 -5.56 16.24 -22.73
CA GLN A 121 -6.02 17.45 -23.40
C GLN A 121 -5.74 17.42 -24.92
N GLY A 122 -4.60 16.84 -25.32
CA GLY A 122 -4.27 16.63 -26.73
C GLY A 122 -5.28 15.70 -27.42
N GLU A 123 -5.64 14.60 -26.77
CA GLU A 123 -6.64 13.65 -27.29
C GLU A 123 -8.06 14.23 -27.30
N ASP A 124 -8.43 15.00 -26.27
CA ASP A 124 -9.77 15.59 -26.16
C ASP A 124 -10.01 16.76 -27.12
N LYS A 125 -8.93 17.34 -27.70
CA LYS A 125 -9.02 18.51 -28.56
C LYS A 125 -9.94 18.30 -29.79
N ASP A 126 -9.84 17.11 -30.37
CA ASP A 126 -10.57 16.75 -31.58
C ASP A 126 -11.83 15.90 -31.33
N ARG A 127 -12.15 15.64 -30.05
CA ARG A 127 -13.34 14.88 -29.66
C ARG A 127 -14.57 15.79 -29.50
N PRO A 128 -15.76 15.31 -29.88
CA PRO A 128 -17.02 15.94 -29.49
C PRO A 128 -17.11 16.10 -27.96
N ASP A 129 -17.78 17.14 -27.47
CA ASP A 129 -17.87 17.43 -26.03
C ASP A 129 -18.42 16.26 -25.21
N ALA A 130 -19.38 15.51 -25.76
CA ALA A 130 -19.95 14.32 -25.10
C ALA A 130 -18.96 13.14 -24.99
N GLU A 131 -17.88 13.14 -25.77
CA GLU A 131 -16.88 12.06 -25.81
C GLU A 131 -15.59 12.43 -25.10
N LYS A 132 -15.45 13.66 -24.61
CA LYS A 132 -14.27 14.10 -23.87
C LYS A 132 -14.07 13.30 -22.60
N VAL A 133 -12.82 12.93 -22.37
CA VAL A 133 -12.42 12.10 -21.24
C VAL A 133 -12.17 12.93 -19.97
N TRP A 134 -11.63 14.16 -20.13
CA TRP A 134 -11.30 15.01 -19.00
C TRP A 134 -12.47 15.30 -18.04
N PRO A 135 -13.69 15.62 -18.50
CA PRO A 135 -14.84 15.79 -17.62
C PRO A 135 -15.13 14.56 -16.76
N ARG A 136 -15.01 13.34 -17.31
CA ARG A 136 -15.21 12.08 -16.58
C ARG A 136 -14.10 11.81 -15.57
N ILE A 137 -12.86 12.17 -15.89
CA ILE A 137 -11.75 12.14 -14.94
C ILE A 137 -12.06 13.07 -13.76
N LYS A 138 -12.57 14.28 -14.02
CA LYS A 138 -12.93 15.26 -12.97
C LYS A 138 -14.03 14.74 -12.04
N GLU A 139 -15.01 14.02 -12.55
CA GLU A 139 -16.06 13.39 -11.73
C GLU A 139 -15.47 12.41 -10.73
N GLY A 140 -14.60 11.50 -11.17
CA GLY A 140 -13.91 10.56 -10.29
C GLY A 140 -12.97 11.24 -9.29
N TRP A 141 -12.31 12.33 -9.75
CA TRP A 141 -11.48 13.15 -8.86
C TRP A 141 -12.31 13.83 -7.77
N ALA A 142 -13.49 14.36 -8.13
CA ALA A 142 -14.41 14.93 -7.16
C ALA A 142 -14.86 13.90 -6.11
N ALA A 143 -15.19 12.68 -6.55
CA ALA A 143 -15.57 11.58 -5.66
C ALA A 143 -14.43 11.22 -4.69
N ALA A 144 -13.20 11.07 -5.18
CA ALA A 144 -12.03 10.80 -4.34
C ALA A 144 -11.72 11.97 -3.39
N ASN A 145 -11.88 13.23 -3.84
CA ASN A 145 -11.64 14.42 -3.03
C ASN A 145 -12.70 14.58 -1.92
N ALA A 146 -13.92 14.10 -2.11
CA ALA A 146 -14.98 14.09 -1.10
C ALA A 146 -14.61 13.25 0.13
N LEU A 147 -13.67 12.30 0.01
CA LEU A 147 -13.12 11.51 1.12
C LEU A 147 -12.17 12.29 2.04
N ASN A 148 -11.94 13.56 1.79
CA ASN A 148 -11.03 14.41 2.56
C ASN A 148 -9.59 13.86 2.61
N PRO A 149 -8.85 13.91 1.49
CA PRO A 149 -7.51 13.34 1.36
C PRO A 149 -6.53 13.78 2.46
N ALA A 150 -6.57 15.04 2.88
CA ALA A 150 -5.69 15.54 3.94
C ALA A 150 -5.91 14.82 5.28
N LYS A 151 -7.18 14.61 5.66
CA LYS A 151 -7.54 13.85 6.86
C LYS A 151 -7.11 12.38 6.73
N LYS A 152 -7.36 11.78 5.56
CA LYS A 152 -6.96 10.38 5.29
C LYS A 152 -5.45 10.19 5.33
N LEU A 153 -4.67 11.10 4.77
CA LEU A 153 -3.21 11.05 4.85
C LEU A 153 -2.69 11.15 6.29
N ALA A 154 -3.30 12.01 7.12
CA ALA A 154 -2.93 12.09 8.53
C ALA A 154 -3.28 10.81 9.31
N GLU A 155 -4.39 10.16 8.97
CA GLU A 155 -4.78 8.86 9.53
C GLU A 155 -3.82 7.74 9.08
N ILE A 156 -3.51 7.66 7.79
CA ILE A 156 -2.57 6.71 7.21
C ILE A 156 -1.19 6.85 7.87
N ALA A 157 -0.70 8.07 8.05
CA ALA A 157 0.60 8.31 8.69
C ALA A 157 0.66 7.72 10.10
N ARG A 158 -0.42 7.84 10.89
CA ARG A 158 -0.51 7.24 12.23
C ARG A 158 -0.51 5.71 12.16
N LEU A 159 -1.22 5.13 11.19
CA LEU A 159 -1.28 3.68 11.01
C LEU A 159 0.06 3.11 10.53
N VAL A 160 0.83 3.85 9.72
CA VAL A 160 2.19 3.46 9.32
C VAL A 160 3.10 3.36 10.54
N VAL A 161 3.09 4.37 11.43
CA VAL A 161 3.88 4.32 12.68
C VAL A 161 3.44 3.12 13.54
N ARG A 162 2.14 2.91 13.66
CA ARG A 162 1.58 1.78 14.42
C ARG A 162 1.99 0.43 13.83
N ASN A 163 1.99 0.29 12.50
CA ASN A 163 2.45 -0.91 11.82
C ASN A 163 3.92 -1.21 12.15
N GLN A 164 4.76 -0.19 12.14
CA GLN A 164 6.18 -0.32 12.50
C GLN A 164 6.37 -0.80 13.95
N GLU A 165 5.67 -0.20 14.91
CA GLU A 165 5.73 -0.59 16.33
C GLU A 165 5.34 -2.06 16.54
N ILE A 166 4.27 -2.52 15.86
CA ILE A 166 3.82 -3.91 15.94
C ILE A 166 4.81 -4.85 15.26
N SER A 167 5.38 -4.46 14.11
CA SER A 167 6.41 -5.23 13.39
C SER A 167 7.67 -5.42 14.24
N GLU A 168 8.11 -4.37 14.94
CA GLU A 168 9.24 -4.46 15.88
C GLU A 168 8.93 -5.41 17.06
N SER A 169 7.67 -5.43 17.52
CA SER A 169 7.23 -6.34 18.56
C SER A 169 7.19 -7.80 18.06
N ALA A 170 6.70 -8.02 16.84
CA ALA A 170 6.68 -9.32 16.18
C ALA A 170 8.10 -9.88 15.99
N ALA A 171 9.04 -9.04 15.57
CA ALA A 171 10.44 -9.43 15.36
C ALA A 171 11.15 -9.92 16.64
N LYS A 172 10.67 -9.54 17.82
CA LYS A 172 11.21 -9.96 19.12
C LYS A 172 10.60 -11.26 19.64
N LEU A 173 9.48 -11.73 19.06
CA LEU A 173 8.78 -12.93 19.53
C LEU A 173 9.65 -14.19 19.50
N PRO A 174 10.48 -14.48 18.48
CA PRO A 174 11.33 -15.67 18.45
C PRO A 174 12.26 -15.79 19.67
N ASP A 175 12.71 -14.67 20.22
CA ASP A 175 13.58 -14.67 21.41
C ASP A 175 12.85 -15.18 22.67
N SER A 176 11.52 -15.16 22.68
CA SER A 176 10.67 -15.68 23.77
C SER A 176 10.40 -17.19 23.69
N PHE A 177 10.82 -17.87 22.61
CA PHE A 177 10.53 -19.30 22.37
C PHE A 177 11.54 -20.25 23.00
N LYS A 178 12.27 -19.82 24.04
CA LYS A 178 13.33 -20.61 24.68
C LYS A 178 12.78 -21.90 25.31
N ASP A 179 11.53 -21.86 25.81
CA ASP A 179 10.88 -22.97 26.47
C ASP A 179 9.88 -23.70 25.55
N GLY A 180 9.75 -25.00 25.69
CA GLY A 180 8.83 -25.85 24.95
C GLY A 180 9.52 -26.88 24.06
N ASP A 181 8.75 -27.90 23.66
CA ASP A 181 9.18 -28.93 22.72
C ASP A 181 9.33 -28.38 21.29
N PHE A 182 9.90 -29.20 20.40
CA PHE A 182 10.16 -28.83 19.03
C PHE A 182 8.88 -28.47 18.26
N GLN A 183 7.79 -29.23 18.48
CA GLN A 183 6.52 -28.98 17.77
C GLN A 183 5.88 -27.65 18.19
N SER A 184 5.87 -27.34 19.49
CA SER A 184 5.39 -26.07 20.03
C SER A 184 6.18 -24.87 19.48
N LYS A 185 7.49 -25.02 19.31
CA LYS A 185 8.35 -23.99 18.71
C LYS A 185 8.06 -23.80 17.22
N LEU A 186 7.85 -24.87 16.48
CA LEU A 186 7.51 -24.84 15.06
C LEU A 186 6.15 -24.19 14.83
N GLN A 187 5.14 -24.53 15.65
CA GLN A 187 3.82 -23.91 15.58
C GLN A 187 3.89 -22.40 15.82
N ARG A 188 4.59 -21.95 16.88
CA ARG A 188 4.77 -20.53 17.18
C ARG A 188 5.49 -19.78 16.05
N ALA A 189 6.48 -20.40 15.43
CA ALA A 189 7.16 -19.81 14.28
C ALA A 189 6.19 -19.60 13.11
N ALA A 190 5.36 -20.59 12.78
CA ALA A 190 4.35 -20.47 11.74
C ALA A 190 3.27 -19.41 12.05
N GLU A 191 2.91 -19.23 13.33
CA GLU A 191 2.01 -18.17 13.76
C GLU A 191 2.65 -16.77 13.59
N VAL A 192 3.94 -16.63 13.91
CA VAL A 192 4.71 -15.38 13.71
C VAL A 192 4.84 -15.06 12.22
N ASP A 193 5.07 -16.05 11.37
CA ASP A 193 5.12 -15.85 9.92
C ASP A 193 3.78 -15.27 9.39
N LYS A 194 2.65 -15.84 9.83
CA LYS A 194 1.31 -15.31 9.46
C LYS A 194 1.08 -13.88 9.97
N ILE A 195 1.54 -13.55 11.18
CA ILE A 195 1.47 -12.20 11.73
C ILE A 195 2.29 -11.24 10.86
N THR A 196 3.49 -11.67 10.47
CA THR A 196 4.40 -10.88 9.62
C THR A 196 3.80 -10.64 8.24
N ASP A 197 3.18 -11.65 7.64
CA ASP A 197 2.47 -11.54 6.36
C ASP A 197 1.32 -10.53 6.46
N GLN A 198 0.53 -10.58 7.52
CA GLN A 198 -0.58 -9.64 7.75
C GLN A 198 -0.08 -8.21 7.96
N LEU A 199 1.03 -8.01 8.67
CA LEU A 199 1.67 -6.70 8.83
C LEU A 199 2.24 -6.16 7.51
N THR A 200 2.79 -7.06 6.68
CA THR A 200 3.27 -6.73 5.33
C THR A 200 2.11 -6.27 4.44
N GLN A 201 0.99 -6.99 4.45
CA GLN A 201 -0.21 -6.60 3.72
C GLN A 201 -0.77 -5.25 4.21
N SER A 202 -0.74 -5.00 5.53
CA SER A 202 -1.11 -3.70 6.09
C SER A 202 -0.21 -2.57 5.57
N ALA A 203 1.11 -2.80 5.52
CA ALA A 203 2.07 -1.82 5.02
C ALA A 203 1.87 -1.52 3.53
N GLU A 204 1.66 -2.54 2.71
CA GLU A 204 1.36 -2.39 1.27
C GLU A 204 0.09 -1.59 1.03
N LEU A 205 -0.98 -1.90 1.78
CA LEU A 205 -2.26 -1.21 1.70
C LEU A 205 -2.12 0.26 2.10
N LEU A 206 -1.41 0.56 3.18
CA LEU A 206 -1.16 1.93 3.64
C LEU A 206 -0.30 2.71 2.64
N ALA A 207 0.73 2.08 2.06
CA ALA A 207 1.56 2.70 1.03
C ALA A 207 0.74 3.04 -0.22
N PHE A 208 -0.07 2.10 -0.70
CA PHE A 208 -0.97 2.31 -1.83
C PHE A 208 -1.94 3.47 -1.57
N LEU A 209 -2.67 3.44 -0.46
CA LEU A 209 -3.63 4.51 -0.12
C LEU A 209 -2.94 5.86 0.05
N GLY A 210 -1.78 5.88 0.71
CA GLY A 210 -0.99 7.11 0.87
C GLY A 210 -0.63 7.74 -0.47
N GLU A 211 -0.26 6.92 -1.44
CA GLU A 211 0.06 7.36 -2.79
C GLU A 211 -1.19 7.86 -3.53
N GLN A 212 -2.31 7.12 -3.48
CA GLN A 212 -3.55 7.55 -4.12
C GLN A 212 -4.05 8.89 -3.55
N TYR A 213 -4.11 9.04 -2.23
CA TYR A 213 -4.57 10.28 -1.61
C TYR A 213 -3.63 11.47 -1.83
N ARG A 214 -2.29 11.26 -1.96
CA ARG A 214 -1.36 12.33 -2.35
C ARG A 214 -1.68 12.84 -3.76
N LYS A 215 -1.87 11.95 -4.73
CA LYS A 215 -2.27 12.32 -6.10
C LYS A 215 -3.57 13.12 -6.12
N VAL A 216 -4.56 12.74 -5.31
CA VAL A 216 -5.82 13.50 -5.19
C VAL A 216 -5.57 14.92 -4.69
N GLN A 217 -4.61 15.14 -3.79
CA GLN A 217 -4.27 16.48 -3.28
C GLN A 217 -3.62 17.41 -4.31
N VAL A 218 -3.03 16.90 -5.39
CA VAL A 218 -2.47 17.71 -6.48
C VAL A 218 -3.61 18.31 -7.31
N ASN A 219 -4.40 19.18 -6.69
CA ASN A 219 -5.67 19.66 -7.24
C ASN A 219 -5.56 20.83 -8.23
N LYS A 220 -4.35 21.33 -8.55
CA LYS A 220 -4.16 22.43 -9.50
C LYS A 220 -4.72 22.13 -10.90
N PHE A 221 -4.82 20.85 -11.26
CA PHE A 221 -5.40 20.40 -12.53
C PHE A 221 -6.91 20.19 -12.47
N TYR A 222 -7.47 19.95 -11.27
CA TYR A 222 -8.90 19.76 -11.09
C TYR A 222 -9.73 20.98 -11.54
N ASN A 223 -9.20 22.19 -11.33
CA ASN A 223 -9.88 23.44 -11.65
C ASN A 223 -9.66 23.90 -13.11
N LYS A 224 -8.89 23.16 -13.89
CA LYS A 224 -8.69 23.39 -15.31
C LYS A 224 -9.71 22.61 -16.13
#